data_c6c9b9227dd66ea8c358529542633c7d
#
_entry.id   c6c9b9227dd66ea8c358529542633c7d
#
_cell.length_a   1.000
_cell.length_b   1.000
_cell.length_c   1.000
_cell.angle_alpha   90.00
_cell.angle_beta   90.00
_cell.angle_gamma   90.00
#
_symmetry.space_group_name_H-M   'P 1'
#
loop_
_entity.id
_entity.type
_entity.pdbx_description
1 polymer ?
#
loop_
_entity_poly.entity_id
_entity_poly.type
_entity_poly.pdbx_seq_one_letter_code
_entity_poly.pdbx_strand_id
1 'polypeptide(L)'
;DTEARRALSVEVRGDTLALVEHAIESERHALSAFFAHTLTEREGAGFLRYGPGGFYRPHRDRGRLPSWPDAERRRIAVVIFLNDGFSGGALRLFGDEGTRDIVPREGTLAAFSAVTLHEVVPVIDGTRDTVVDWFY
;
A
#
# COMPACT_ATOMS: atom_id res chain seq x y z
N ASP A 1 -1.15 -3.34 -16.40
CA ASP A 1 -0.32 -2.48 -17.26
C ASP A 1 1.12 -2.50 -16.76
N THR A 2 2.00 -3.15 -17.54
CA THR A 2 3.41 -3.31 -17.19
C THR A 2 4.22 -2.01 -17.33
N GLU A 3 3.67 -0.99 -17.95
CA GLU A 3 4.32 0.33 -18.02
C GLU A 3 4.04 1.15 -16.75
N ALA A 4 2.92 0.91 -16.09
CA ALA A 4 2.55 1.62 -14.86
C ALA A 4 3.06 0.91 -13.62
N ARG A 5 3.08 -0.43 -13.64
CA ARG A 5 3.46 -1.25 -12.50
C ARG A 5 4.16 -2.53 -12.95
N ARG A 6 5.23 -2.88 -12.28
CA ARG A 6 5.90 -4.16 -12.44
C ARG A 6 6.00 -4.83 -11.07
N ALA A 7 5.01 -5.64 -10.76
CA ALA A 7 4.91 -6.40 -9.52
C ALA A 7 4.09 -7.65 -9.77
N LEU A 8 4.26 -8.65 -8.92
CA LEU A 8 3.47 -9.87 -8.93
C LEU A 8 2.43 -9.80 -7.81
N SER A 9 1.17 -10.09 -8.14
CA SER A 9 0.16 -10.36 -7.14
C SER A 9 0.35 -11.81 -6.68
N VAL A 10 0.42 -11.98 -5.36
CA VAL A 10 0.63 -13.31 -4.76
C VAL A 10 -0.64 -13.68 -4.02
N GLU A 11 -1.15 -14.87 -4.27
CA GLU A 11 -2.32 -15.38 -3.56
C GLU A 11 -1.88 -15.97 -2.22
N VAL A 12 -2.47 -15.43 -1.14
CA VAL A 12 -2.22 -15.89 0.23
C VAL A 12 -3.56 -16.29 0.84
N ARG A 13 -3.59 -17.45 1.51
CA ARG A 13 -4.82 -18.04 2.05
C ARG A 13 -4.64 -18.51 3.49
N GLY A 14 -5.74 -18.97 4.08
CA GLY A 14 -5.73 -19.66 5.37
C GLY A 14 -5.33 -18.77 6.53
N ASP A 15 -4.57 -19.36 7.46
CA ASP A 15 -4.21 -18.70 8.71
C ASP A 15 -3.34 -17.47 8.49
N THR A 16 -2.48 -17.47 7.50
CA THR A 16 -1.63 -16.32 7.17
C THR A 16 -2.49 -15.14 6.73
N LEU A 17 -3.45 -15.36 5.84
CA LEU A 17 -4.36 -14.30 5.42
C LEU A 17 -5.18 -13.78 6.60
N ALA A 18 -5.72 -14.69 7.40
CA ALA A 18 -6.52 -14.31 8.58
C ALA A 18 -5.71 -13.46 9.56
N LEU A 19 -4.45 -13.81 9.80
CA LEU A 19 -3.56 -13.05 10.68
C LEU A 19 -3.36 -11.63 10.17
N VAL A 20 -3.07 -11.47 8.87
CA VAL A 20 -2.85 -10.16 8.25
C VAL A 20 -4.14 -9.33 8.26
N GLU A 21 -5.27 -9.94 7.89
CA GLU A 21 -6.57 -9.27 7.92
C GLU A 21 -6.89 -8.75 9.32
N HIS A 22 -6.64 -9.56 10.34
CA HIS A 22 -6.86 -9.17 11.74
C HIS A 22 -5.94 -8.01 12.15
N ALA A 23 -4.67 -8.07 11.77
CA ALA A 23 -3.70 -7.03 12.09
C ALA A 23 -4.12 -5.67 11.50
N ILE A 24 -4.56 -5.65 10.25
CA ILE A 24 -5.04 -4.42 9.61
C ILE A 24 -6.30 -3.92 10.29
N GLU A 25 -7.28 -4.80 10.52
CA GLU A 25 -8.56 -4.43 11.14
C GLU A 25 -8.35 -3.85 12.55
N SER A 26 -7.36 -4.32 13.28
CA SER A 26 -7.06 -3.82 14.63
C SER A 26 -6.63 -2.35 14.64
N GLU A 27 -6.20 -1.80 13.50
CA GLU A 27 -5.79 -0.41 13.38
C GLU A 27 -6.94 0.54 12.99
N ARG A 28 -8.11 0.03 12.66
CA ARG A 28 -9.22 0.85 12.15
C ARG A 28 -9.58 2.00 13.08
N HIS A 29 -9.69 1.74 14.37
CA HIS A 29 -10.08 2.75 15.34
C HIS A 29 -9.06 3.89 15.43
N ALA A 30 -7.79 3.54 15.51
CA ALA A 30 -6.71 4.52 15.57
C ALA A 30 -6.62 5.34 14.28
N LEU A 31 -6.78 4.70 13.12
CA LEU A 31 -6.75 5.38 11.83
C LEU A 31 -7.98 6.28 11.65
N SER A 32 -9.17 5.84 12.09
CA SER A 32 -10.37 6.68 12.08
C SER A 32 -10.14 7.97 12.88
N ALA A 33 -9.55 7.85 14.06
CA ALA A 33 -9.27 9.00 14.91
C ALA A 33 -8.22 9.92 14.28
N PHE A 34 -7.13 9.34 13.78
CA PHE A 34 -6.03 10.12 13.20
C PHE A 34 -6.46 10.92 11.97
N PHE A 35 -7.20 10.28 11.06
CA PHE A 35 -7.62 10.91 9.81
C PHE A 35 -8.96 11.64 9.92
N ALA A 36 -9.63 11.58 11.07
CA ALA A 36 -10.94 12.17 11.29
C ALA A 36 -11.99 11.69 10.28
N HIS A 37 -11.97 10.39 9.99
CA HIS A 37 -12.93 9.72 9.12
C HIS A 37 -13.56 8.54 9.85
N THR A 38 -14.86 8.33 9.64
CA THR A 38 -15.51 7.10 10.09
C THR A 38 -15.20 6.01 9.06
N LEU A 39 -14.31 5.09 9.42
CA LEU A 39 -13.92 3.97 8.56
C LEU A 39 -14.80 2.77 8.89
N THR A 40 -15.48 2.22 7.87
CA THR A 40 -16.53 1.21 8.07
C THR A 40 -16.19 -0.16 7.54
N GLU A 41 -15.50 -0.24 6.39
CA GLU A 41 -15.20 -1.49 5.72
C GLU A 41 -13.77 -1.45 5.18
N ARG A 42 -13.29 -2.59 4.73
CA ARG A 42 -12.02 -2.71 4.04
C ARG A 42 -12.20 -3.44 2.71
N GLU A 43 -11.33 -3.12 1.76
CA GLU A 43 -11.34 -3.78 0.46
C GLU A 43 -10.86 -5.23 0.56
N GLY A 44 -9.91 -5.48 1.43
CA GLY A 44 -9.28 -6.77 1.64
C GLY A 44 -7.78 -6.74 1.33
N ALA A 45 -7.00 -7.52 2.05
CA ALA A 45 -5.56 -7.53 1.91
C ALA A 45 -5.12 -8.12 0.57
N GLY A 46 -4.27 -7.40 -0.16
CA GLY A 46 -3.60 -7.87 -1.36
C GLY A 46 -2.10 -7.99 -1.11
N PHE A 47 -1.49 -9.06 -1.61
CA PHE A 47 -0.06 -9.32 -1.41
C PHE A 47 0.67 -9.07 -2.72
N LEU A 48 1.72 -8.24 -2.64
CA LEU A 48 2.50 -7.83 -3.81
C LEU A 48 3.98 -8.14 -3.59
N ARG A 49 4.61 -8.69 -4.63
CA ARG A 49 6.04 -8.95 -4.67
C ARG A 49 6.68 -8.17 -5.81
N TYR A 50 7.69 -7.38 -5.47
CA TYR A 50 8.50 -6.62 -6.42
C TYR A 50 9.91 -7.23 -6.44
N GLY A 51 10.30 -7.84 -7.55
CA GLY A 51 11.67 -8.27 -7.77
C GLY A 51 12.56 -7.12 -8.25
N PRO A 52 13.84 -7.37 -8.55
CA PRO A 52 14.74 -6.36 -9.12
C PRO A 52 14.15 -5.73 -10.37
N GLY A 53 14.16 -4.39 -10.44
CA GLY A 53 13.51 -3.62 -11.50
C GLY A 53 12.02 -3.41 -11.30
N GLY A 54 11.42 -3.99 -10.26
CA GLY A 54 10.00 -3.80 -9.95
C GLY A 54 9.71 -2.39 -9.46
N PHE A 55 8.56 -1.86 -9.82
CA PHE A 55 8.19 -0.48 -9.53
C PHE A 55 6.67 -0.30 -9.61
N TYR A 56 6.20 0.83 -9.10
CA TYR A 56 4.86 1.33 -9.37
C TYR A 56 4.97 2.83 -9.59
N ARG A 57 4.64 3.31 -10.80
CA ARG A 57 4.74 4.72 -11.15
C ARG A 57 3.84 5.59 -10.28
N PRO A 58 4.11 6.91 -10.19
CA PRO A 58 3.26 7.81 -9.41
C PRO A 58 1.79 7.69 -9.80
N HIS A 59 0.96 7.48 -8.79
CA HIS A 59 -0.49 7.31 -8.97
C HIS A 59 -1.23 7.67 -7.69
N ARG A 60 -2.55 7.82 -7.82
CA ARG A 60 -3.48 7.92 -6.69
C ARG A 60 -4.33 6.66 -6.66
N ASP A 61 -4.69 6.21 -5.46
CA ASP A 61 -5.53 5.02 -5.30
C ASP A 61 -7.00 5.34 -5.51
N ARG A 62 -7.37 6.61 -5.33
CA ARG A 62 -8.70 7.14 -5.58
C ARG A 62 -8.60 8.41 -6.44
N GLY A 63 -9.59 8.61 -7.32
CA GLY A 63 -9.65 9.79 -8.16
C GLY A 63 -8.84 9.70 -9.45
N ARG A 64 -8.42 8.49 -9.84
CA ARG A 64 -7.75 8.24 -11.13
C ARG A 64 -8.76 7.75 -12.17
N LEU A 65 -8.45 7.98 -13.44
CA LEU A 65 -9.27 7.52 -14.56
C LEU A 65 -8.50 6.51 -15.40
N PRO A 66 -9.16 5.42 -15.86
CA PRO A 66 -10.52 5.03 -15.52
C PRO A 66 -10.61 4.53 -14.07
N SER A 67 -11.75 4.70 -13.43
CA SER A 67 -11.99 4.23 -12.07
C SER A 67 -13.04 3.12 -12.04
N TRP A 68 -13.09 2.43 -10.90
CA TRP A 68 -14.12 1.41 -10.65
C TRP A 68 -14.73 1.66 -9.27
N PRO A 69 -15.95 1.14 -9.02
CA PRO A 69 -16.71 1.50 -7.80
C PRO A 69 -15.93 1.34 -6.49
N ASP A 70 -15.19 0.23 -6.34
CA ASP A 70 -14.43 0.00 -5.10
C ASP A 70 -13.32 1.03 -4.91
N ALA A 71 -12.62 1.41 -5.98
CA ALA A 71 -11.58 2.43 -5.91
C ALA A 71 -12.12 3.78 -5.45
N GLU A 72 -13.35 4.13 -5.86
CA GLU A 72 -13.99 5.38 -5.46
C GLU A 72 -14.39 5.39 -3.97
N ARG A 73 -14.48 4.21 -3.33
CA ARG A 73 -14.78 4.09 -1.92
C ARG A 73 -13.55 4.21 -1.02
N ARG A 74 -12.35 4.08 -1.58
CA ARG A 74 -11.10 4.11 -0.84
C ARG A 74 -10.89 5.45 -0.17
N ARG A 75 -10.70 5.44 1.15
CA ARG A 75 -10.39 6.65 1.93
C ARG A 75 -8.97 6.65 2.43
N ILE A 76 -8.54 5.58 3.06
CA ILE A 76 -7.20 5.44 3.63
C ILE A 76 -6.53 4.20 3.03
N ALA A 77 -5.35 4.42 2.47
CA ALA A 77 -4.50 3.35 1.97
C ALA A 77 -3.58 2.88 3.10
N VAL A 78 -3.35 1.58 3.18
CA VAL A 78 -2.36 1.01 4.10
C VAL A 78 -1.41 0.12 3.33
N VAL A 79 -0.13 0.17 3.72
CA VAL A 79 0.93 -0.68 3.19
C VAL A 79 1.68 -1.27 4.37
N ILE A 80 1.82 -2.59 4.39
CA ILE A 80 2.63 -3.28 5.40
C ILE A 80 3.86 -3.83 4.70
N PHE A 81 5.05 -3.53 5.23
CA PHE A 81 6.30 -4.09 4.74
C PHE A 81 6.52 -5.45 5.41
N LEU A 82 6.57 -6.52 4.61
CA LEU A 82 6.78 -7.87 5.10
C LEU A 82 8.27 -8.20 5.24
N ASN A 83 9.13 -7.41 4.59
CA ASN A 83 10.59 -7.55 4.70
C ASN A 83 11.26 -6.21 4.45
N ASP A 84 12.57 -6.13 4.67
CA ASP A 84 13.37 -4.93 4.49
C ASP A 84 14.78 -5.19 3.95
N GLY A 85 15.09 -6.44 3.56
CA GLY A 85 16.41 -6.83 3.09
C GLY A 85 16.70 -6.54 1.61
N PHE A 86 16.08 -5.49 1.04
CA PHE A 86 16.25 -5.10 -0.36
C PHE A 86 16.78 -3.67 -0.45
N SER A 87 17.31 -3.28 -1.62
CA SER A 87 17.71 -1.90 -1.91
C SER A 87 16.80 -1.28 -2.97
N GLY A 88 16.62 0.03 -2.94
CA GLY A 88 15.58 0.70 -3.71
C GLY A 88 14.21 0.43 -3.11
N GLY A 89 13.16 0.53 -3.91
CA GLY A 89 11.80 0.15 -3.52
C GLY A 89 11.15 1.02 -2.46
N ALA A 90 11.61 2.26 -2.26
CA ALA A 90 10.99 3.16 -1.30
C ALA A 90 9.54 3.46 -1.70
N LEU A 91 8.69 3.61 -0.70
CA LEU A 91 7.35 4.17 -0.87
C LEU A 91 7.49 5.69 -0.78
N ARG A 92 7.31 6.36 -1.91
CA ARG A 92 7.48 7.81 -2.00
C ARG A 92 6.13 8.49 -2.05
N LEU A 93 5.88 9.38 -1.10
CA LEU A 93 4.67 10.19 -1.05
C LEU A 93 4.99 11.60 -1.56
N PHE A 94 4.09 12.15 -2.38
CA PHE A 94 4.21 13.49 -2.93
C PHE A 94 3.22 14.41 -2.21
N GLY A 95 3.73 15.43 -1.55
CA GLY A 95 2.92 16.41 -0.85
C GLY A 95 3.22 17.83 -1.33
N ASP A 96 2.47 18.80 -0.80
CA ASP A 96 2.63 20.21 -1.17
C ASP A 96 4.02 20.76 -0.82
N GLU A 97 4.65 20.20 0.20
CA GLU A 97 5.98 20.63 0.68
C GLU A 97 7.13 19.79 0.12
N GLY A 98 6.84 18.93 -0.86
CA GLY A 98 7.84 18.07 -1.48
C GLY A 98 7.57 16.58 -1.29
N THR A 99 8.59 15.76 -1.50
CA THR A 99 8.47 14.31 -1.41
C THR A 99 8.94 13.79 -0.06
N ARG A 100 8.35 12.68 0.37
CA ARG A 100 8.77 11.96 1.57
C ARG A 100 8.88 10.48 1.25
N ASP A 101 10.05 9.92 1.50
CA ASP A 101 10.28 8.49 1.35
C ASP A 101 10.07 7.79 2.68
N ILE A 102 9.25 6.74 2.68
CA ILE A 102 9.07 5.86 3.82
C ILE A 102 10.07 4.73 3.69
N VAL A 103 10.98 4.64 4.67
CA VAL A 103 12.00 3.58 4.70
C VAL A 103 11.33 2.25 5.06
N PRO A 104 11.48 1.22 4.22
CA PRO A 104 10.91 -0.08 4.54
C PRO A 104 11.53 -0.68 5.80
N ARG A 105 10.66 -1.12 6.71
CA ARG A 105 11.05 -1.89 7.89
C ARG A 105 10.06 -3.02 8.07
N GLU A 106 10.56 -4.22 8.25
CA GLU A 106 9.72 -5.39 8.46
C GLU A 106 8.70 -5.15 9.58
N GLY A 107 7.43 -5.42 9.29
CA GLY A 107 6.32 -5.26 10.24
C GLY A 107 5.78 -3.84 10.38
N THR A 108 6.30 -2.87 9.65
CA THR A 108 5.80 -1.50 9.68
C THR A 108 4.57 -1.36 8.79
N LEU A 109 3.53 -0.73 9.33
CA LEU A 109 2.35 -0.32 8.58
C LEU A 109 2.44 1.18 8.32
N ALA A 110 2.39 1.57 7.05
CA ALA A 110 2.26 2.96 6.64
C ALA A 110 0.83 3.21 6.18
N ALA A 111 0.25 4.33 6.59
CA ALA A 111 -1.11 4.71 6.21
C ALA A 111 -1.13 6.15 5.68
N PHE A 112 -1.90 6.37 4.62
CA PHE A 112 -2.03 7.68 4.00
C PHE A 112 -3.37 7.79 3.27
N SER A 113 -3.78 9.05 3.00
CA SER A 113 -5.02 9.29 2.26
C SER A 113 -4.97 8.66 0.88
N ALA A 114 -6.05 8.03 0.45
CA ALA A 114 -6.15 7.37 -0.86
C ALA A 114 -6.02 8.34 -2.04
N VAL A 115 -6.16 9.65 -1.82
CA VAL A 115 -5.96 10.67 -2.86
C VAL A 115 -4.52 11.17 -2.93
N THR A 116 -3.64 10.68 -2.06
CA THR A 116 -2.23 11.04 -2.07
C THR A 116 -1.53 10.47 -3.29
N LEU A 117 -0.83 11.32 -4.05
CA LEU A 117 0.03 10.85 -5.13
C LEU A 117 1.24 10.14 -4.51
N HIS A 118 1.53 8.94 -4.95
CA HIS A 118 2.62 8.14 -4.41
C HIS A 118 3.17 7.18 -5.46
N GLU A 119 4.37 6.67 -5.20
CA GLU A 119 5.01 5.68 -6.08
C GLU A 119 5.79 4.66 -5.28
N VAL A 120 6.07 3.52 -5.91
CA VAL A 120 7.09 2.58 -5.46
C VAL A 120 8.29 2.78 -6.37
N VAL A 121 9.35 3.34 -5.79
CA VAL A 121 10.61 3.58 -6.50
C VAL A 121 11.20 2.23 -6.91
N PRO A 122 11.83 2.11 -8.11
CA PRO A 122 12.33 0.82 -8.57
C PRO A 122 13.21 0.10 -7.54
N VAL A 123 12.94 -1.18 -7.36
CA VAL A 123 13.79 -2.07 -6.56
C VAL A 123 15.09 -2.28 -7.34
N ILE A 124 16.22 -2.09 -6.69
CA ILE A 124 17.55 -2.25 -7.31
C ILE A 124 18.01 -3.69 -7.14
N ASP A 125 17.96 -4.19 -5.90
CA ASP A 125 18.44 -5.52 -5.57
C ASP A 125 17.55 -6.13 -4.47
N GLY A 126 17.41 -7.44 -4.49
CA GLY A 126 16.55 -8.16 -3.56
C GLY A 126 15.09 -8.17 -3.98
N THR A 127 14.24 -8.53 -3.05
CA THR A 127 12.79 -8.68 -3.27
C THR A 127 12.04 -7.85 -2.22
N ARG A 128 11.06 -7.07 -2.68
CA ARG A 128 10.21 -6.25 -1.81
C ARG A 128 8.85 -6.90 -1.70
N ASP A 129 8.48 -7.36 -0.52
CA ASP A 129 7.20 -8.00 -0.24
C ASP A 129 6.35 -7.10 0.64
N THR A 130 5.11 -6.83 0.20
CA THR A 130 4.18 -5.95 0.90
C THR A 130 2.76 -6.48 0.88
N VAL A 131 2.00 -5.98 1.84
CA VAL A 131 0.54 -6.09 1.84
C VAL A 131 -0.02 -4.71 1.58
N VAL A 132 -1.06 -4.63 0.77
CA VAL A 132 -1.81 -3.39 0.53
C VAL A 132 -3.29 -3.63 0.84
N ASP A 133 -3.94 -2.62 1.40
CA ASP A 133 -5.37 -2.65 1.68
C ASP A 133 -5.89 -1.22 1.75
N TRP A 134 -7.20 -1.08 1.73
CA TRP A 134 -7.86 0.22 1.83
C TRP A 134 -9.03 0.14 2.78
N PHE A 135 -9.16 1.17 3.61
CA PHE A 135 -10.37 1.39 4.40
C PHE A 135 -11.33 2.30 3.64
N TYR A 136 -12.60 1.94 3.73
CA TYR A 136 -13.72 2.69 3.15
C TYR A 136 -14.39 3.59 4.17
#